data_75ec400381a21244cac0dbdc01d3e3c2
#
_entry.id   75ec400381a21244cac0dbdc01d3e3c2
#
_cell.length_a   1.000
_cell.length_b   1.000
_cell.length_c   1.000
_cell.angle_alpha   90.00
_cell.angle_beta   90.00
_cell.angle_gamma   90.00
#
_symmetry.space_group_name_H-M   'P 1'
#
loop_
_entity.id
_entity.type
_entity.pdbx_description
1 polymer ?
#
loop_
_entity_poly.entity_id
_entity_poly.type
_entity_poly.pdbx_seq_one_letter_code
_entity_poly.pdbx_strand_id
1 'polypeptide(L)'
;MTFPTVSGSNLLRHKMTLPQDFQGKLNLVFIPFERLHQMEVDSWSALAEELEEKYKGLVYYELPILQSGGAMYKIFLNEGMRAGIPNPKTRERTITLYLDKTEFRAALDMADEKHIYALVVDRQRNEFFRTRGPYSRDGEAALRQALFQLTSKTKP
;
A
#
# COMPACT_ATOMS: atom_id res chain seq x y z
N MET A 1 -12.26 2.27 -9.83
CA MET A 1 -11.68 0.91 -9.92
C MET A 1 -11.92 0.14 -8.64
N THR A 2 -11.95 -1.15 -8.74
CA THR A 2 -12.19 -2.04 -7.61
C THR A 2 -10.88 -2.75 -7.26
N PHE A 3 -10.47 -2.65 -6.01
CA PHE A 3 -9.25 -3.30 -5.55
C PHE A 3 -9.45 -4.83 -5.54
N PRO A 4 -8.53 -5.61 -6.14
CA PRO A 4 -8.70 -7.06 -6.20
C PRO A 4 -8.54 -7.72 -4.83
N THR A 5 -9.15 -8.89 -4.65
CA THR A 5 -8.93 -9.68 -3.45
C THR A 5 -7.61 -10.44 -3.61
N VAL A 6 -6.66 -10.14 -2.74
CA VAL A 6 -5.32 -10.74 -2.78
C VAL A 6 -4.88 -11.13 -1.38
N SER A 7 -3.99 -12.11 -1.29
CA SER A 7 -3.46 -12.58 -0.01
C SER A 7 -1.97 -12.35 0.06
N GLY A 8 -1.50 -11.99 1.24
CA GLY A 8 -0.09 -11.79 1.50
C GLY A 8 0.21 -11.96 2.98
N SER A 9 1.46 -11.70 3.34
CA SER A 9 1.89 -11.76 4.74
C SER A 9 2.65 -10.48 5.07
N ASN A 10 2.41 -9.93 6.26
CA ASN A 10 3.24 -8.82 6.71
C ASN A 10 4.61 -9.35 7.16
N LEU A 11 5.52 -8.45 7.51
CA LEU A 11 6.88 -8.85 7.89
C LEU A 11 6.96 -9.41 9.32
N LEU A 12 5.83 -9.47 10.03
CA LEU A 12 5.68 -10.24 11.27
C LEU A 12 5.10 -11.62 10.98
N ARG A 13 4.97 -11.99 9.70
CA ARG A 13 4.47 -13.29 9.24
C ARG A 13 2.99 -13.53 9.49
N HIS A 14 2.22 -12.46 9.74
CA HIS A 14 0.77 -12.56 9.82
C HIS A 14 0.18 -12.60 8.42
N LYS A 15 -0.63 -13.60 8.15
CA LYS A 15 -1.32 -13.77 6.88
C LYS A 15 -2.52 -12.83 6.80
N MET A 16 -2.67 -12.16 5.67
CA MET A 16 -3.76 -11.20 5.48
C MET A 16 -4.41 -11.39 4.13
N THR A 17 -5.74 -11.31 4.11
CA THR A 17 -6.52 -11.27 2.87
C THR A 17 -6.99 -9.83 2.68
N LEU A 18 -6.59 -9.24 1.57
CA LEU A 18 -6.84 -7.81 1.32
C LEU A 18 -7.92 -7.63 0.26
N PRO A 19 -8.72 -6.58 0.38
CA PRO A 19 -8.63 -5.48 1.33
C PRO A 19 -9.35 -5.73 2.66
N GLN A 20 -9.98 -6.87 2.84
CA GLN A 20 -10.83 -7.14 4.00
C GLN A 20 -10.09 -7.02 5.34
N ASP A 21 -8.81 -7.42 5.37
CA ASP A 21 -8.02 -7.41 6.60
C ASP A 21 -7.29 -6.10 6.86
N PHE A 22 -7.43 -5.10 6.00
CA PHE A 22 -6.93 -3.75 6.31
C PHE A 22 -7.66 -3.24 7.56
N GLN A 23 -6.92 -2.60 8.45
CA GLN A 23 -7.46 -2.16 9.73
C GLN A 23 -8.19 -0.83 9.67
N GLY A 24 -7.92 -0.01 8.67
CA GLY A 24 -8.54 1.30 8.56
C GLY A 24 -9.88 1.26 7.86
N LYS A 25 -10.74 2.21 8.18
CA LYS A 25 -11.93 2.48 7.38
C LYS A 25 -11.52 2.98 5.99
N LEU A 26 -10.43 3.75 5.97
CA LEU A 26 -9.72 4.15 4.76
C LEU A 26 -8.28 3.70 4.92
N ASN A 27 -7.68 3.23 3.83
CA ASN A 27 -6.32 2.72 3.87
C ASN A 27 -5.52 3.35 2.73
N LEU A 28 -4.44 4.04 3.10
CA LEU A 28 -3.52 4.63 2.14
C LEU A 28 -2.45 3.58 1.86
N VAL A 29 -2.45 3.04 0.64
CA VAL A 29 -1.55 1.96 0.29
C VAL A 29 -0.55 2.40 -0.77
N PHE A 30 0.72 2.11 -0.52
CA PHE A 30 1.81 2.38 -1.45
C PHE A 30 2.24 1.05 -2.07
N ILE A 31 2.31 1.01 -3.40
CA ILE A 31 2.53 -0.23 -4.14
C ILE A 31 3.82 -0.13 -4.94
N PRO A 32 4.95 -0.58 -4.39
CA PRO A 32 6.19 -0.71 -5.14
C PRO A 32 6.24 -2.03 -5.90
N PHE A 33 6.86 -2.02 -7.08
CA PHE A 33 6.98 -3.20 -7.94
C PHE A 33 8.42 -3.73 -8.01
N GLU A 34 9.37 -2.97 -7.52
CA GLU A 34 10.77 -3.35 -7.53
C GLU A 34 11.51 -2.66 -6.38
N ARG A 35 12.73 -3.13 -6.12
CA ARG A 35 13.52 -2.69 -4.97
C ARG A 35 13.82 -1.20 -4.97
N LEU A 36 14.12 -0.63 -6.15
CA LEU A 36 14.44 0.79 -6.27
C LEU A 36 13.26 1.70 -5.95
N HIS A 37 12.04 1.18 -6.01
CA HIS A 37 10.85 1.93 -5.65
C HIS A 37 10.77 2.30 -4.17
N GLN A 38 11.62 1.70 -3.33
CA GLN A 38 11.64 2.04 -1.90
C GLN A 38 11.92 3.52 -1.68
N MET A 39 12.75 4.13 -2.51
CA MET A 39 13.01 5.56 -2.43
C MET A 39 11.75 6.39 -2.66
N GLU A 40 10.91 5.97 -3.61
CA GLU A 40 9.65 6.65 -3.88
C GLU A 40 8.66 6.48 -2.72
N VAL A 41 8.56 5.27 -2.16
CA VAL A 41 7.72 5.03 -0.98
C VAL A 41 8.20 5.89 0.19
N ASP A 42 9.50 5.90 0.46
CA ASP A 42 10.07 6.65 1.57
C ASP A 42 9.80 8.14 1.45
N SER A 43 9.71 8.67 0.23
CA SER A 43 9.42 10.09 0.03
C SER A 43 8.03 10.50 0.52
N TRP A 44 7.10 9.54 0.67
CA TRP A 44 5.75 9.78 1.18
C TRP A 44 5.61 9.54 2.69
N SER A 45 6.63 8.94 3.33
CA SER A 45 6.51 8.44 4.71
C SER A 45 6.10 9.51 5.73
N ALA A 46 6.72 10.67 5.68
CA ALA A 46 6.40 11.75 6.63
C ALA A 46 4.94 12.20 6.50
N LEU A 47 4.47 12.35 5.27
CA LEU A 47 3.08 12.73 5.03
C LEU A 47 2.12 11.64 5.46
N ALA A 48 2.45 10.37 5.18
CA ALA A 48 1.61 9.25 5.58
C ALA A 48 1.42 9.20 7.10
N GLU A 49 2.50 9.38 7.85
CA GLU A 49 2.43 9.43 9.31
C GLU A 49 1.58 10.59 9.81
N GLU A 50 1.76 11.77 9.23
CA GLU A 50 0.97 12.95 9.58
C GLU A 50 -0.52 12.71 9.33
N LEU A 51 -0.86 12.15 8.18
CA LEU A 51 -2.26 11.92 7.82
C LEU A 51 -2.91 10.83 8.68
N GLU A 52 -2.14 9.80 9.03
CA GLU A 52 -2.64 8.74 9.92
C GLU A 52 -2.98 9.31 11.31
N GLU A 53 -2.19 10.25 11.82
CA GLU A 53 -2.48 10.93 13.07
C GLU A 53 -3.68 11.86 12.95
N LYS A 54 -3.79 12.57 11.84
CA LYS A 54 -4.83 13.57 11.62
C LYS A 54 -6.22 12.95 11.44
N TYR A 55 -6.30 11.86 10.70
CA TYR A 55 -7.58 11.23 10.34
C TYR A 55 -7.77 9.92 11.10
N LYS A 56 -8.68 9.90 12.06
CA LYS A 56 -9.05 8.67 12.76
C LYS A 56 -9.67 7.70 11.74
N GLY A 57 -9.24 6.47 11.79
CA GLY A 57 -9.72 5.45 10.85
C GLY A 57 -8.90 5.35 9.58
N LEU A 58 -7.92 6.23 9.38
CA LEU A 58 -6.96 6.10 8.28
C LEU A 58 -5.74 5.32 8.77
N VAL A 59 -5.36 4.28 8.02
CA VAL A 59 -4.15 3.51 8.27
C VAL A 59 -3.37 3.46 6.95
N TYR A 60 -2.04 3.57 7.00
CA TYR A 60 -1.25 3.42 5.79
C TYR A 60 -0.48 2.11 5.77
N TYR A 61 -0.25 1.60 4.56
CA TYR A 61 0.41 0.32 4.32
C TYR A 61 1.36 0.43 3.13
N GLU A 62 2.34 -0.46 3.11
CA GLU A 62 3.20 -0.68 1.96
C GLU A 62 2.93 -2.10 1.46
N LEU A 63 2.65 -2.24 0.15
CA LEU A 63 2.33 -3.52 -0.46
C LEU A 63 3.35 -3.84 -1.56
N PRO A 64 4.55 -4.33 -1.22
CA PRO A 64 5.50 -4.74 -2.25
C PRO A 64 4.93 -5.88 -3.08
N ILE A 65 4.95 -5.72 -4.40
CA ILE A 65 4.45 -6.74 -5.33
C ILE A 65 5.66 -7.47 -5.90
N LEU A 66 5.75 -8.76 -5.62
CA LEU A 66 6.83 -9.60 -6.11
C LEU A 66 6.26 -10.68 -7.01
N GLN A 67 6.91 -10.90 -8.15
CA GLN A 67 6.48 -11.95 -9.06
C GLN A 67 6.54 -13.29 -8.35
N SER A 68 5.47 -14.08 -8.46
CA SER A 68 5.40 -15.37 -7.78
C SER A 68 6.52 -16.31 -8.28
N GLY A 69 7.17 -16.94 -7.33
CA GLY A 69 8.29 -17.85 -7.57
C GLY A 69 8.24 -19.02 -6.60
N GLY A 70 9.32 -19.77 -6.50
CA GLY A 70 9.41 -20.91 -5.61
C GLY A 70 9.33 -20.49 -4.14
N ALA A 71 8.84 -21.40 -3.29
CA ALA A 71 8.66 -21.13 -1.86
C ALA A 71 9.96 -20.72 -1.16
N MET A 72 11.07 -21.31 -1.53
CA MET A 72 12.38 -20.97 -0.94
C MET A 72 12.79 -19.54 -1.27
N TYR A 73 12.51 -19.09 -2.49
CA TYR A 73 12.80 -17.72 -2.90
C TYR A 73 11.97 -16.72 -2.09
N LYS A 74 10.69 -17.03 -1.89
CA LYS A 74 9.79 -16.19 -1.07
C LYS A 74 10.30 -16.06 0.37
N ILE A 75 10.70 -17.17 0.98
CA ILE A 75 11.23 -17.18 2.34
C ILE A 75 12.48 -16.31 2.43
N PHE A 76 13.39 -16.48 1.49
CA PHE A 76 14.64 -15.72 1.44
C PHE A 76 14.37 -14.22 1.33
N LEU A 77 13.47 -13.82 0.44
CA LEU A 77 13.13 -12.41 0.25
C LEU A 77 12.50 -11.82 1.51
N ASN A 78 11.57 -12.54 2.13
CA ASN A 78 10.91 -12.06 3.36
C ASN A 78 11.91 -11.87 4.50
N GLU A 79 12.84 -12.80 4.68
CA GLU A 79 13.88 -12.66 5.70
C GLU A 79 14.81 -11.48 5.40
N GLY A 80 15.17 -11.30 4.13
CA GLY A 80 15.99 -10.18 3.72
C GLY A 80 15.31 -8.83 3.95
N MET A 81 14.05 -8.70 3.57
CA MET A 81 13.25 -7.49 3.81
C MET A 81 13.09 -7.23 5.30
N ARG A 82 12.78 -8.27 6.07
CA ARG A 82 12.61 -8.17 7.51
C ARG A 82 13.88 -7.69 8.21
N ALA A 83 15.04 -8.19 7.79
CA ALA A 83 16.33 -7.77 8.35
C ALA A 83 16.62 -6.31 8.08
N GLY A 84 16.15 -5.77 6.94
CA GLY A 84 16.33 -4.38 6.57
C GLY A 84 15.33 -3.41 7.22
N ILE A 85 14.31 -3.92 7.90
CA ILE A 85 13.25 -3.10 8.52
C ILE A 85 13.12 -3.50 9.99
N PRO A 86 13.93 -2.89 10.89
CA PRO A 86 13.94 -3.28 12.30
C PRO A 86 12.70 -2.83 13.09
N ASN A 87 12.01 -1.78 12.66
CA ASN A 87 10.88 -1.24 13.39
C ASN A 87 9.65 -2.17 13.31
N PRO A 88 9.13 -2.69 14.47
CA PRO A 88 7.97 -3.60 14.44
C PRO A 88 6.72 -3.01 13.80
N LYS A 89 6.49 -1.72 13.98
CA LYS A 89 5.34 -1.03 13.38
C LYS A 89 5.42 -1.03 11.87
N THR A 90 6.60 -0.78 11.33
CA THR A 90 6.84 -0.82 9.88
C THR A 90 6.70 -2.24 9.35
N ARG A 91 7.17 -3.24 10.11
CA ARG A 91 7.00 -4.66 9.73
C ARG A 91 5.53 -5.05 9.66
N GLU A 92 4.73 -4.57 10.61
CA GLU A 92 3.30 -4.87 10.65
C GLU A 92 2.55 -4.30 9.45
N ARG A 93 2.92 -3.10 9.00
CA ARG A 93 2.23 -2.42 7.90
C ARG A 93 2.80 -2.73 6.51
N THR A 94 3.87 -3.52 6.43
CA THR A 94 4.45 -3.95 5.15
C THR A 94 3.93 -5.35 4.82
N ILE A 95 3.06 -5.44 3.81
CA ILE A 95 2.41 -6.69 3.43
C ILE A 95 2.90 -7.07 2.04
N THR A 96 3.72 -8.11 1.96
CA THR A 96 4.29 -8.57 0.69
C THR A 96 3.28 -9.44 -0.06
N LEU A 97 3.04 -9.11 -1.32
CA LEU A 97 2.15 -9.87 -2.19
C LEU A 97 2.97 -10.61 -3.25
N TYR A 98 2.93 -11.96 -3.20
CA TYR A 98 3.57 -12.82 -4.20
C TYR A 98 2.51 -13.27 -5.19
N LEU A 99 2.51 -12.66 -6.38
CA LEU A 99 1.47 -12.90 -7.36
C LEU A 99 1.98 -12.55 -8.76
N ASP A 100 1.14 -12.74 -9.76
CA ASP A 100 1.46 -12.32 -11.12
C ASP A 100 1.29 -10.81 -11.23
N LYS A 101 2.39 -10.10 -11.46
CA LYS A 101 2.38 -8.63 -11.54
C LYS A 101 1.50 -8.11 -12.68
N THR A 102 1.51 -8.80 -13.81
CA THR A 102 0.72 -8.41 -14.98
C THR A 102 -0.77 -8.49 -14.69
N GLU A 103 -1.21 -9.58 -14.07
CA GLU A 103 -2.61 -9.74 -13.68
C GLU A 103 -3.03 -8.70 -12.65
N PHE A 104 -2.18 -8.45 -11.66
CA PHE A 104 -2.46 -7.46 -10.63
C PHE A 104 -2.63 -6.06 -11.23
N ARG A 105 -1.69 -5.67 -12.12
CA ARG A 105 -1.77 -4.38 -12.80
C ARG A 105 -3.01 -4.27 -13.67
N ALA A 106 -3.34 -5.33 -14.39
CA ALA A 106 -4.54 -5.35 -15.24
C ALA A 106 -5.81 -5.15 -14.41
N ALA A 107 -5.90 -5.82 -13.25
CA ALA A 107 -7.05 -5.70 -12.36
C ALA A 107 -7.24 -4.27 -11.84
N LEU A 108 -6.17 -3.50 -11.70
CA LEU A 108 -6.19 -2.13 -11.22
C LEU A 108 -5.99 -1.08 -12.32
N ASP A 109 -5.96 -1.53 -13.57
CA ASP A 109 -5.71 -0.63 -14.71
C ASP A 109 -4.44 0.20 -14.53
N MET A 110 -3.36 -0.45 -14.14
CA MET A 110 -2.03 0.15 -13.99
C MET A 110 -1.19 -0.14 -15.23
N ALA A 111 -0.80 0.90 -15.96
CA ALA A 111 -0.18 0.78 -17.26
C ALA A 111 1.21 0.13 -17.24
N ASP A 112 2.00 0.38 -16.20
CA ASP A 112 3.38 -0.11 -16.12
C ASP A 112 3.87 -0.19 -14.68
N GLU A 113 5.14 -0.58 -14.50
CA GLU A 113 5.81 -0.73 -13.21
C GLU A 113 6.96 0.26 -13.05
N LYS A 114 6.93 1.38 -13.76
CA LYS A 114 8.04 2.35 -13.72
C LYS A 114 8.11 3.12 -12.41
N HIS A 115 6.97 3.30 -11.77
CA HIS A 115 6.84 4.04 -10.52
C HIS A 115 5.89 3.32 -9.58
N ILE A 116 5.92 3.71 -8.31
CA ILE A 116 4.93 3.23 -7.35
C ILE A 116 3.57 3.85 -7.66
N TYR A 117 2.52 3.21 -7.13
CA TYR A 117 1.19 3.81 -7.05
C TYR A 117 0.84 4.02 -5.60
N ALA A 118 0.11 5.08 -5.32
CA ALA A 118 -0.46 5.32 -3.99
C ALA A 118 -1.97 5.41 -4.15
N LEU A 119 -2.70 4.58 -3.42
CA LEU A 119 -4.14 4.47 -3.50
C LEU A 119 -4.77 4.72 -2.14
N VAL A 120 -6.00 5.24 -2.12
CA VAL A 120 -6.84 5.20 -0.92
C VAL A 120 -7.98 4.23 -1.21
N VAL A 121 -8.07 3.17 -0.41
CA VAL A 121 -9.07 2.11 -0.58
C VAL A 121 -9.75 1.80 0.75
N ASP A 122 -10.99 1.30 0.69
CA ASP A 122 -11.69 0.80 1.87
C ASP A 122 -11.65 -0.74 1.91
N ARG A 123 -12.28 -1.33 2.93
CA ARG A 123 -12.34 -2.79 3.07
C ARG A 123 -13.34 -3.44 2.12
N GLN A 124 -14.18 -2.64 1.48
CA GLN A 124 -15.21 -3.10 0.53
C GLN A 124 -14.71 -3.01 -0.91
N ARG A 125 -13.39 -2.88 -1.12
CA ARG A 125 -12.74 -2.90 -2.42
C ARG A 125 -12.90 -1.60 -3.23
N ASN A 126 -13.39 -0.52 -2.64
CA ASN A 126 -13.53 0.75 -3.35
C ASN A 126 -12.22 1.52 -3.36
N GLU A 127 -11.85 2.02 -4.53
CA GLU A 127 -10.70 2.90 -4.70
C GLU A 127 -11.22 4.34 -4.83
N PHE A 128 -10.77 5.22 -3.94
CA PHE A 128 -11.24 6.60 -3.89
C PHE A 128 -10.22 7.62 -4.38
N PHE A 129 -8.96 7.24 -4.45
CA PHE A 129 -7.88 8.13 -4.83
C PHE A 129 -6.74 7.33 -5.42
N ARG A 130 -6.04 7.94 -6.38
CA ARG A 130 -4.86 7.33 -6.98
C ARG A 130 -3.88 8.41 -7.39
N THR A 131 -2.59 8.17 -7.09
CA THR A 131 -1.51 8.94 -7.67
C THR A 131 -0.35 7.99 -7.96
N ARG A 132 0.65 8.47 -8.68
CA ARG A 132 1.76 7.65 -9.18
C ARG A 132 3.06 8.39 -8.99
N GLY A 133 4.13 7.66 -8.60
CA GLY A 133 5.46 8.21 -8.48
C GLY A 133 5.80 8.73 -7.09
N PRO A 134 6.96 9.37 -6.97
CA PRO A 134 7.42 9.90 -5.68
C PRO A 134 6.56 11.07 -5.21
N TYR A 135 6.77 11.45 -3.97
CA TYR A 135 6.08 12.60 -3.39
C TYR A 135 6.18 13.83 -4.30
N SER A 136 5.07 14.54 -4.42
CA SER A 136 5.02 15.84 -5.07
C SER A 136 4.00 16.73 -4.32
N ARG A 137 4.16 18.04 -4.45
CA ARG A 137 3.20 18.98 -3.85
C ARG A 137 1.80 18.79 -4.42
N ASP A 138 1.70 18.54 -5.72
CA ASP A 138 0.41 18.31 -6.37
C ASP A 138 -0.22 17.01 -5.87
N GLY A 139 0.58 15.95 -5.71
CA GLY A 139 0.11 14.69 -5.15
C GLY A 139 -0.38 14.84 -3.72
N GLU A 140 0.35 15.57 -2.90
CA GLU A 140 -0.07 15.85 -1.54
C GLU A 140 -1.39 16.62 -1.50
N ALA A 141 -1.50 17.68 -2.29
CA ALA A 141 -2.72 18.50 -2.33
C ALA A 141 -3.93 17.67 -2.77
N ALA A 142 -3.77 16.83 -3.78
CA ALA A 142 -4.83 15.95 -4.26
C ALA A 142 -5.24 14.92 -3.19
N LEU A 143 -4.26 14.34 -2.51
CA LEU A 143 -4.51 13.36 -1.45
C LEU A 143 -5.26 14.00 -0.27
N ARG A 144 -4.81 15.18 0.18
CA ARG A 144 -5.49 15.91 1.26
C ARG A 144 -6.92 16.26 0.90
N GLN A 145 -7.14 16.70 -0.33
CA GLN A 145 -8.47 17.02 -0.84
C GLN A 145 -9.37 15.79 -0.82
N ALA A 146 -8.87 14.66 -1.31
CA ALA A 146 -9.64 13.41 -1.32
C ALA A 146 -10.02 12.97 0.10
N LEU A 147 -9.07 12.99 1.03
CA LEU A 147 -9.33 12.60 2.42
C LEU A 147 -10.31 13.54 3.10
N PHE A 148 -10.19 14.84 2.84
CA PHE A 148 -11.13 15.81 3.38
C PHE A 148 -12.55 15.54 2.90
N GLN A 149 -12.74 15.28 1.60
CA GLN A 149 -14.05 15.00 1.04
C GLN A 149 -14.63 13.69 1.58
N LEU A 150 -13.80 12.63 1.67
CA LEU A 150 -14.25 11.33 2.15
C LEU A 150 -14.66 11.37 3.62
N THR A 151 -13.92 12.10 4.44
CA THR A 151 -14.22 12.17 5.87
C THR A 151 -15.34 13.15 6.18
N SER A 152 -15.54 14.18 5.37
CA SER A 152 -16.64 15.14 5.55
C SER A 152 -18.00 14.51 5.26
N LYS A 153 -18.06 13.57 4.32
CA LYS A 153 -19.30 12.89 3.94
C LYS A 153 -19.81 11.92 5.01
N THR A 154 -18.96 11.51 5.95
CA THR A 154 -19.35 10.57 7.01
C THR A 154 -19.89 11.25 8.25
N LYS A 155 -19.90 12.58 8.29
CA LYS A 155 -20.47 13.32 9.41
C LYS A 155 -21.99 13.34 9.29
N PRO A 156 -22.71 13.02 10.37
CA PRO A 156 -24.19 13.12 10.37
C PRO A 156 -24.65 14.56 10.25
#